data_09f45ff52859a9ef6a51be8a5e99b37f
#
_entry.id   09f45ff52859a9ef6a51be8a5e99b37f
#
_cell.length_a   1.000
_cell.length_b   1.000
_cell.length_c   1.000
_cell.angle_alpha   90.00
_cell.angle_beta   90.00
_cell.angle_gamma   90.00
#
_symmetry.space_group_name_H-M   'P 1'
#
loop_
_entity.id
_entity.type
_entity.pdbx_description
1 polymer ?
#
loop_
_entity_poly.entity_id
_entity_poly.type
_entity_poly.pdbx_seq_one_letter_code
_entity_poly.pdbx_strand_id
1 'polypeptide(L)'
;LAFIKELDFMAFNYCQILSDSAQNAPNTIFSYPATNIGKQFKITSKLITGGLSTPFYRLYQHGYDTHGDQTSRHEILLSELSTALNVFINEMETLGLLDRILIVTTSEFGRRVYENGSGGTDHGTSAPVFIFGSNINSGIFGSDPDFNHLDENDNLQVQFDYRQVYTSIITDWFGLDQSVANQVFGENFSKISFVNTSLKSESYINPANIEIQAPYPNPFNNMV
;
A
#
# COMPACT_ATOMS: atom_id res chain seq x y z
N LEU A 1 -7.16 -25.43 -24.31
CA LEU A 1 -5.71 -25.66 -24.50
C LEU A 1 -4.96 -24.41 -24.99
N ALA A 2 -5.55 -23.61 -25.93
CA ALA A 2 -4.95 -22.36 -26.43
C ALA A 2 -4.81 -21.31 -25.30
N PHE A 3 -5.84 -21.10 -24.51
CA PHE A 3 -5.85 -20.17 -23.36
C PHE A 3 -4.77 -20.51 -22.31
N ILE A 4 -4.60 -21.80 -22.00
CA ILE A 4 -3.56 -22.23 -21.04
C ILE A 4 -2.16 -21.92 -21.58
N LYS A 5 -1.92 -22.18 -22.87
CA LYS A 5 -0.63 -21.85 -23.51
C LYS A 5 -0.35 -20.36 -23.54
N GLU A 6 -1.38 -19.54 -23.72
CA GLU A 6 -1.26 -18.08 -23.69
C GLU A 6 -0.92 -17.58 -22.28
N LEU A 7 -1.57 -18.12 -21.24
CA LEU A 7 -1.23 -17.82 -19.85
C LEU A 7 0.20 -18.23 -19.49
N ASP A 8 0.64 -19.42 -19.91
CA ASP A 8 2.00 -19.89 -19.68
C ASP A 8 3.03 -18.98 -20.35
N PHE A 9 2.75 -18.56 -21.59
CA PHE A 9 3.62 -17.64 -22.32
C PHE A 9 3.68 -16.26 -21.67
N MET A 10 2.53 -15.72 -21.25
CA MET A 10 2.48 -14.45 -20.52
C MET A 10 3.25 -14.55 -19.19
N ALA A 11 3.02 -15.61 -18.41
CA ALA A 11 3.72 -15.82 -17.13
C ALA A 11 5.24 -15.92 -17.34
N PHE A 12 5.70 -16.65 -18.37
CA PHE A 12 7.12 -16.75 -18.69
C PHE A 12 7.73 -15.39 -19.05
N ASN A 13 7.05 -14.60 -19.89
CA ASN A 13 7.52 -13.26 -20.27
C ASN A 13 7.60 -12.33 -19.06
N TYR A 14 6.60 -12.34 -18.18
CA TYR A 14 6.64 -11.55 -16.95
C TYR A 14 7.77 -11.96 -16.03
N CYS A 15 8.00 -13.27 -15.85
CA CYS A 15 9.12 -13.77 -15.06
C CYS A 15 10.47 -13.31 -15.64
N GLN A 16 10.61 -13.28 -16.97
CA GLN A 16 11.81 -12.81 -17.63
C GLN A 16 12.03 -11.30 -17.38
N ILE A 17 11.00 -10.49 -17.59
CA ILE A 17 11.06 -9.03 -17.32
C ILE A 17 11.46 -8.75 -15.87
N LEU A 18 10.88 -9.45 -14.90
CA LEU A 18 11.22 -9.31 -13.49
C LEU A 18 12.68 -9.72 -13.22
N SER A 19 13.11 -10.84 -13.81
CA SER A 19 14.48 -11.33 -13.67
C SER A 19 15.49 -10.34 -14.24
N ASP A 20 15.24 -9.85 -15.45
CA ASP A 20 16.11 -8.89 -16.13
C ASP A 20 16.20 -7.59 -15.34
N SER A 21 15.07 -7.06 -14.88
CA SER A 21 15.06 -5.87 -14.02
C SER A 21 15.86 -6.10 -12.74
N ALA A 22 15.67 -7.23 -12.06
CA ALA A 22 16.40 -7.54 -10.84
C ALA A 22 17.91 -7.72 -11.07
N GLN A 23 18.33 -8.21 -12.25
CA GLN A 23 19.74 -8.37 -12.64
C GLN A 23 20.38 -7.03 -13.03
N ASN A 24 19.62 -6.12 -13.62
CA ASN A 24 20.06 -4.78 -13.99
C ASN A 24 20.20 -3.84 -12.79
N ALA A 25 19.65 -4.22 -11.63
CA ALA A 25 19.74 -3.42 -10.42
C ALA A 25 21.21 -3.20 -10.00
N PRO A 26 21.60 -1.97 -9.63
CA PRO A 26 22.93 -1.73 -9.09
C PRO A 26 23.14 -2.49 -7.79
N ASN A 27 24.41 -2.80 -7.47
CA ASN A 27 24.73 -3.35 -6.17
C ASN A 27 24.40 -2.33 -5.07
N THR A 28 23.62 -2.77 -4.09
CA THR A 28 23.27 -1.93 -2.96
C THR A 28 24.19 -2.18 -1.77
N ILE A 29 24.50 -1.11 -1.05
CA ILE A 29 25.18 -1.16 0.25
C ILE A 29 24.20 -1.34 1.42
N PHE A 30 22.91 -1.24 1.14
CA PHE A 30 21.85 -1.32 2.14
C PHE A 30 21.54 -2.77 2.50
N SER A 31 21.50 -3.06 3.81
CA SER A 31 21.24 -4.39 4.34
C SER A 31 19.82 -4.50 4.86
N TYR A 32 18.98 -5.18 4.11
CA TYR A 32 17.61 -5.45 4.50
C TYR A 32 17.53 -6.56 5.55
N PRO A 33 16.59 -6.46 6.52
CA PRO A 33 16.40 -7.54 7.50
C PRO A 33 15.96 -8.84 6.82
N ALA A 34 16.31 -9.97 7.42
CA ALA A 34 15.99 -11.30 6.87
C ALA A 34 14.51 -11.71 7.04
N THR A 35 13.68 -10.83 7.56
CA THR A 35 12.23 -11.04 7.72
C THR A 35 11.52 -11.11 6.38
N ASN A 36 10.28 -11.64 6.36
CA ASN A 36 9.53 -11.74 5.13
C ASN A 36 9.27 -10.38 4.48
N ILE A 37 8.90 -9.38 5.27
CA ILE A 37 8.68 -8.03 4.77
C ILE A 37 9.98 -7.37 4.29
N GLY A 38 11.09 -7.61 4.99
CA GLY A 38 12.41 -7.12 4.57
C GLY A 38 12.87 -7.68 3.23
N LYS A 39 12.63 -8.97 2.98
CA LYS A 39 12.90 -9.60 1.68
C LYS A 39 12.04 -8.99 0.56
N GLN A 40 10.77 -8.70 0.82
CA GLN A 40 9.88 -8.07 -0.16
C GLN A 40 10.35 -6.65 -0.49
N PHE A 41 10.70 -5.82 0.50
CA PHE A 41 11.27 -4.49 0.26
C PHE A 41 12.57 -4.57 -0.54
N LYS A 42 13.46 -5.53 -0.21
CA LYS A 42 14.71 -5.75 -0.98
C LYS A 42 14.45 -6.08 -2.44
N ILE A 43 13.48 -6.95 -2.73
CA ILE A 43 13.11 -7.29 -4.12
C ILE A 43 12.51 -6.06 -4.80
N THR A 44 11.61 -5.34 -4.15
CA THR A 44 10.99 -4.12 -4.68
C THR A 44 12.05 -3.07 -5.03
N SER A 45 13.01 -2.84 -4.13
CA SER A 45 14.15 -1.96 -4.39
C SER A 45 14.91 -2.37 -5.66
N LYS A 46 15.24 -3.64 -5.81
CA LYS A 46 15.92 -4.14 -7.00
C LYS A 46 15.11 -3.93 -8.28
N LEU A 47 13.80 -4.15 -8.22
CA LEU A 47 12.95 -3.97 -9.40
C LEU A 47 12.86 -2.50 -9.81
N ILE A 48 12.70 -1.60 -8.85
CA ILE A 48 12.66 -0.16 -9.08
C ILE A 48 14.00 0.33 -9.66
N THR A 49 15.10 -0.01 -9.00
CA THR A 49 16.45 0.45 -9.39
C THR A 49 16.94 -0.21 -10.67
N GLY A 50 16.45 -1.39 -10.99
CA GLY A 50 16.69 -2.08 -12.24
C GLY A 50 15.79 -1.64 -13.41
N GLY A 51 14.95 -0.62 -13.19
CA GLY A 51 14.19 0.03 -14.24
C GLY A 51 12.87 -0.64 -14.59
N LEU A 52 12.30 -1.48 -13.69
CA LEU A 52 10.97 -2.04 -13.94
C LEU A 52 9.93 -0.92 -13.99
N SER A 53 9.26 -0.81 -15.15
CA SER A 53 8.21 0.16 -15.40
C SER A 53 6.85 -0.39 -14.93
N THR A 54 6.59 -0.34 -13.62
CA THR A 54 5.28 -0.62 -13.04
C THR A 54 4.90 0.45 -12.03
N PRO A 55 3.66 0.94 -12.04
CA PRO A 55 3.22 1.97 -11.10
C PRO A 55 2.87 1.41 -9.72
N PHE A 56 2.69 0.09 -9.55
CA PHE A 56 2.22 -0.51 -8.31
C PHE A 56 3.07 -1.68 -7.86
N TYR A 57 3.41 -1.67 -6.56
CA TYR A 57 4.02 -2.78 -5.85
C TYR A 57 3.16 -3.08 -4.63
N ARG A 58 2.80 -4.33 -4.45
CA ARG A 58 2.03 -4.77 -3.29
C ARG A 58 2.85 -5.73 -2.44
N LEU A 59 3.09 -5.35 -1.19
CA LEU A 59 3.83 -6.12 -0.21
C LEU A 59 2.86 -6.60 0.88
N TYR A 60 3.16 -7.74 1.48
CA TYR A 60 2.33 -8.35 2.51
C TYR A 60 3.10 -8.63 3.78
N GLN A 61 2.52 -8.27 4.90
CA GLN A 61 2.95 -8.72 6.20
C GLN A 61 1.76 -9.36 6.91
N HIS A 62 1.87 -10.65 7.17
CA HIS A 62 0.85 -11.42 7.88
C HIS A 62 1.09 -11.39 9.39
N GLY A 63 0.07 -11.79 10.16
CA GLY A 63 0.19 -11.98 11.60
C GLY A 63 -0.54 -10.94 12.44
N TYR A 64 -1.19 -9.96 11.84
CA TYR A 64 -1.95 -8.93 12.55
C TYR A 64 -3.33 -9.40 13.05
N ASP A 65 -3.77 -10.59 12.67
CA ASP A 65 -5.00 -11.20 13.18
C ASP A 65 -4.76 -11.80 14.58
N THR A 66 -4.67 -10.91 15.56
CA THR A 66 -4.27 -11.23 16.94
C THR A 66 -5.45 -11.19 17.89
N HIS A 67 -6.11 -12.34 18.05
CA HIS A 67 -7.14 -12.56 19.06
C HIS A 67 -6.59 -12.95 20.44
N GLY A 68 -5.28 -13.03 20.58
CA GLY A 68 -4.56 -13.29 21.82
C GLY A 68 -3.12 -12.81 21.72
N ASP A 69 -2.50 -12.45 22.85
CA ASP A 69 -1.11 -12.00 22.94
C ASP A 69 -0.78 -10.85 21.96
N GLN A 70 -1.75 -9.95 21.78
CA GLN A 70 -1.69 -8.90 20.74
C GLN A 70 -0.51 -7.96 20.93
N THR A 71 -0.26 -7.52 22.15
CA THR A 71 0.76 -6.50 22.44
C THR A 71 2.13 -6.94 21.96
N SER A 72 2.58 -8.13 22.38
CA SER A 72 3.91 -8.65 22.00
C SER A 72 4.00 -8.97 20.51
N ARG A 73 2.92 -9.50 19.92
CA ARG A 73 2.90 -9.81 18.48
C ARG A 73 2.94 -8.56 17.61
N HIS A 74 2.16 -7.53 17.96
CA HIS A 74 2.18 -6.25 17.24
C HIS A 74 3.51 -5.53 17.38
N GLU A 75 4.13 -5.56 18.56
CA GLU A 75 5.46 -5.00 18.76
C GLU A 75 6.49 -5.60 17.79
N ILE A 76 6.52 -6.93 17.66
CA ILE A 76 7.41 -7.62 16.72
C ILE A 76 7.10 -7.23 15.28
N LEU A 77 5.85 -7.30 14.85
CA LEU A 77 5.44 -7.02 13.48
C LEU A 77 5.71 -5.57 13.07
N LEU A 78 5.41 -4.62 13.95
CA LEU A 78 5.66 -3.20 13.70
C LEU A 78 7.15 -2.88 13.71
N SER A 79 7.94 -3.54 14.55
CA SER A 79 9.40 -3.43 14.54
C SER A 79 10.00 -3.96 13.24
N GLU A 80 9.56 -5.12 12.76
CA GLU A 80 9.99 -5.67 11.47
C GLU A 80 9.64 -4.74 10.31
N LEU A 81 8.41 -4.24 10.28
CA LEU A 81 7.94 -3.30 9.26
C LEU A 81 8.76 -2.01 9.27
N SER A 82 8.88 -1.37 10.43
CA SER A 82 9.59 -0.09 10.56
C SER A 82 11.08 -0.22 10.19
N THR A 83 11.73 -1.32 10.58
CA THR A 83 13.12 -1.57 10.22
C THR A 83 13.31 -1.75 8.72
N ALA A 84 12.47 -2.57 8.09
CA ALA A 84 12.54 -2.81 6.65
C ALA A 84 12.21 -1.55 5.83
N LEU A 85 11.19 -0.82 6.26
CA LEU A 85 10.76 0.44 5.65
C LEU A 85 11.83 1.52 5.74
N ASN A 86 12.47 1.66 6.92
CA ASN A 86 13.56 2.61 7.12
C ASN A 86 14.73 2.35 6.16
N VAL A 87 15.13 1.09 5.99
CA VAL A 87 16.18 0.73 5.03
C VAL A 87 15.77 1.10 3.60
N PHE A 88 14.53 0.79 3.22
CA PHE A 88 14.04 1.07 1.89
C PHE A 88 13.96 2.58 1.61
N ILE A 89 13.43 3.37 2.53
CA ILE A 89 13.34 4.83 2.39
C ILE A 89 14.73 5.44 2.24
N ASN A 90 15.67 5.07 3.10
CA ASN A 90 17.05 5.57 3.04
C ASN A 90 17.76 5.20 1.73
N GLU A 91 17.52 4.01 1.21
CA GLU A 91 18.07 3.59 -0.09
C GLU A 91 17.46 4.43 -1.23
N MET A 92 16.13 4.57 -1.27
CA MET A 92 15.45 5.36 -2.31
C MET A 92 15.81 6.83 -2.24
N GLU A 93 15.99 7.39 -1.05
CA GLU A 93 16.46 8.77 -0.86
C GLU A 93 17.90 8.94 -1.36
N THR A 94 18.80 8.04 -0.98
CA THR A 94 20.22 8.07 -1.43
C THR A 94 20.34 7.97 -2.95
N LEU A 95 19.44 7.25 -3.59
CA LEU A 95 19.41 7.08 -5.04
C LEU A 95 18.64 8.21 -5.76
N GLY A 96 18.06 9.17 -5.03
CA GLY A 96 17.25 10.25 -5.60
C GLY A 96 15.93 9.77 -6.24
N LEU A 97 15.37 8.67 -5.71
CA LEU A 97 14.14 8.05 -6.23
C LEU A 97 12.94 8.23 -5.31
N LEU A 98 13.13 8.73 -4.09
CA LEU A 98 12.06 8.79 -3.08
C LEU A 98 10.93 9.74 -3.49
N ASP A 99 11.19 10.76 -4.29
CA ASP A 99 10.20 11.69 -4.81
C ASP A 99 9.17 11.05 -5.76
N ARG A 100 9.49 9.85 -6.27
CA ARG A 100 8.63 9.06 -7.15
C ARG A 100 7.89 7.94 -6.43
N ILE A 101 8.04 7.86 -5.10
CA ILE A 101 7.54 6.73 -4.30
C ILE A 101 6.56 7.24 -3.25
N LEU A 102 5.38 6.66 -3.27
CA LEU A 102 4.38 6.79 -2.23
C LEU A 102 4.11 5.41 -1.62
N ILE A 103 4.30 5.29 -0.31
CA ILE A 103 4.05 4.06 0.42
C ILE A 103 2.83 4.26 1.30
N VAL A 104 1.86 3.36 1.18
CA VAL A 104 0.61 3.42 1.94
C VAL A 104 0.35 2.06 2.57
N THR A 105 0.10 2.04 3.88
CA THR A 105 -0.35 0.83 4.55
C THR A 105 -1.84 0.65 4.38
N THR A 106 -2.29 -0.58 4.23
CA THR A 106 -3.71 -0.93 4.22
C THR A 106 -3.94 -2.15 5.10
N SER A 107 -5.11 -2.26 5.71
CA SER A 107 -5.53 -3.42 6.47
C SER A 107 -6.91 -3.89 6.02
N GLU A 108 -7.17 -5.18 6.11
CA GLU A 108 -8.47 -5.77 5.81
C GLU A 108 -9.51 -5.42 6.88
N PHE A 109 -9.08 -5.27 8.13
CA PHE A 109 -9.93 -4.92 9.26
C PHE A 109 -9.18 -4.01 10.24
N GLY A 110 -9.95 -3.30 11.08
CA GLY A 110 -9.46 -2.62 12.26
C GLY A 110 -9.64 -3.47 13.51
N ARG A 111 -9.55 -2.83 14.68
CA ARG A 111 -9.71 -3.50 15.96
C ARG A 111 -10.77 -2.80 16.81
N ARG A 112 -11.54 -3.61 17.58
CA ARG A 112 -12.38 -3.09 18.64
C ARG A 112 -11.53 -2.50 19.77
N VAL A 113 -12.12 -1.61 20.54
CA VAL A 113 -11.41 -0.89 21.60
C VAL A 113 -11.09 -1.79 22.79
N TYR A 114 -11.98 -2.70 23.13
CA TYR A 114 -11.84 -3.52 24.35
C TYR A 114 -11.04 -4.78 24.12
N GLU A 115 -10.18 -5.08 25.09
CA GLU A 115 -9.47 -6.34 25.15
C GLU A 115 -10.46 -7.50 25.35
N ASN A 116 -10.27 -8.58 24.62
CA ASN A 116 -11.00 -9.84 24.81
C ASN A 116 -10.37 -10.70 25.92
N GLY A 117 -11.01 -11.81 26.28
CA GLY A 117 -10.55 -12.68 27.36
C GLY A 117 -9.22 -13.42 27.11
N SER A 118 -8.57 -13.23 25.95
CA SER A 118 -7.33 -13.90 25.55
C SER A 118 -6.13 -12.94 25.41
N GLY A 119 -6.25 -11.67 25.85
CA GLY A 119 -5.19 -10.67 25.71
C GLY A 119 -5.02 -10.17 24.26
N GLY A 120 -6.09 -10.14 23.51
CA GLY A 120 -6.18 -9.58 22.17
C GLY A 120 -7.42 -8.72 22.02
N THR A 121 -7.77 -8.37 20.79
CA THR A 121 -9.00 -7.66 20.48
C THR A 121 -9.71 -8.33 19.31
N ASP A 122 -11.02 -8.19 19.25
CA ASP A 122 -11.79 -8.63 18.08
C ASP A 122 -11.64 -7.68 16.91
N HIS A 123 -12.03 -8.12 15.71
CA HIS A 123 -12.03 -7.27 14.53
C HIS A 123 -12.97 -6.09 14.71
N GLY A 124 -12.53 -4.94 14.22
CA GLY A 124 -13.26 -3.69 14.21
C GLY A 124 -13.20 -3.00 12.85
N THR A 125 -13.78 -1.81 12.79
CA THR A 125 -13.96 -1.08 11.54
C THR A 125 -12.91 -0.01 11.29
N SER A 126 -12.15 0.39 12.31
CA SER A 126 -11.20 1.51 12.23
C SER A 126 -9.78 1.07 12.51
N ALA A 127 -8.86 1.57 11.72
CA ALA A 127 -7.42 1.36 11.86
C ALA A 127 -6.64 2.60 11.40
N PRO A 128 -5.43 2.84 11.93
CA PRO A 128 -4.57 3.87 11.40
C PRO A 128 -4.06 3.48 10.00
N VAL A 129 -3.94 4.47 9.12
CA VAL A 129 -3.29 4.35 7.82
C VAL A 129 -2.00 5.17 7.88
N PHE A 130 -0.87 4.55 7.58
CA PHE A 130 0.42 5.22 7.51
C PHE A 130 0.78 5.50 6.04
N ILE A 131 1.25 6.72 5.80
CA ILE A 131 1.64 7.18 4.47
C ILE A 131 3.06 7.73 4.54
N PHE A 132 3.94 7.28 3.64
CA PHE A 132 5.35 7.67 3.59
C PHE A 132 5.74 8.08 2.17
N GLY A 133 6.59 9.08 2.08
CA GLY A 133 7.13 9.60 0.83
C GLY A 133 7.71 11.00 1.05
N SER A 134 8.45 11.53 0.09
CA SER A 134 8.98 12.89 0.17
C SER A 134 7.96 13.95 -0.29
N ASN A 135 7.07 13.58 -1.22
CA ASN A 135 6.06 14.49 -1.78
C ASN A 135 4.71 14.40 -1.04
N ILE A 136 4.76 14.41 0.29
CA ILE A 136 3.58 14.40 1.14
C ILE A 136 3.60 15.57 2.13
N ASN A 137 2.43 16.01 2.53
CA ASN A 137 2.25 16.88 3.69
C ASN A 137 2.33 16.01 4.94
N SER A 138 3.37 16.23 5.75
CA SER A 138 3.53 15.49 6.99
C SER A 138 2.53 15.94 8.05
N GLY A 139 2.12 15.04 8.91
CA GLY A 139 1.22 15.34 10.03
C GLY A 139 0.22 14.24 10.31
N ILE A 140 -0.67 14.53 11.24
CA ILE A 140 -1.81 13.66 11.57
C ILE A 140 -3.04 14.25 10.88
N PHE A 141 -3.72 13.43 10.10
CA PHE A 141 -4.99 13.74 9.47
C PHE A 141 -6.10 13.09 10.31
N GLY A 142 -7.07 13.89 10.71
CA GLY A 142 -8.10 13.47 11.65
C GLY A 142 -7.86 14.02 13.05
N SER A 143 -8.61 13.52 14.01
CA SER A 143 -8.53 13.83 15.43
C SER A 143 -8.15 12.59 16.23
N ASP A 144 -7.79 12.79 17.50
CA ASP A 144 -7.56 11.68 18.40
C ASP A 144 -8.79 10.77 18.48
N PRO A 145 -8.61 9.46 18.63
CA PRO A 145 -9.72 8.52 18.79
C PRO A 145 -10.57 8.88 20.02
N ASP A 146 -11.89 8.97 19.83
CA ASP A 146 -12.81 9.19 20.94
C ASP A 146 -13.32 7.86 21.50
N PHE A 147 -12.75 7.45 22.62
CA PHE A 147 -13.10 6.21 23.31
C PHE A 147 -14.43 6.30 24.09
N ASN A 148 -15.04 7.49 24.20
CA ASN A 148 -16.31 7.68 24.89
C ASN A 148 -17.52 7.58 23.96
N HIS A 149 -17.28 7.64 22.64
CA HIS A 149 -18.34 7.59 21.62
C HIS A 149 -18.04 6.48 20.62
N LEU A 150 -18.25 5.25 21.04
CA LEU A 150 -18.13 4.05 20.19
C LEU A 150 -19.45 3.78 19.46
N ASP A 151 -19.42 2.97 18.43
CA ASP A 151 -20.63 2.43 17.83
C ASP A 151 -21.25 1.30 18.67
N GLU A 152 -22.39 0.76 18.23
CA GLU A 152 -23.12 -0.32 18.94
C GLU A 152 -22.32 -1.64 19.06
N ASN A 153 -21.23 -1.76 18.34
CA ASN A 153 -20.34 -2.91 18.33
C ASN A 153 -18.97 -2.64 18.96
N ASP A 154 -18.85 -1.57 19.77
CA ASP A 154 -17.61 -1.15 20.41
C ASP A 154 -16.49 -0.75 19.45
N ASN A 155 -16.81 -0.32 18.25
CA ASN A 155 -15.84 0.20 17.31
C ASN A 155 -15.67 1.71 17.50
N LEU A 156 -14.45 2.20 17.20
CA LEU A 156 -14.21 3.62 17.01
C LEU A 156 -15.01 4.14 15.81
N GLN A 157 -15.47 5.39 15.93
CA GLN A 157 -16.08 6.08 14.80
C GLN A 157 -15.06 6.26 13.67
N VAL A 158 -15.43 5.87 12.46
CA VAL A 158 -14.60 6.05 11.26
C VAL A 158 -14.54 7.54 10.92
N GLN A 159 -13.35 8.12 10.92
CA GLN A 159 -13.14 9.53 10.60
C GLN A 159 -12.98 9.76 9.09
N PHE A 160 -12.31 8.84 8.43
CA PHE A 160 -12.09 8.86 6.98
C PHE A 160 -12.43 7.50 6.38
N ASP A 161 -13.20 7.51 5.31
CA ASP A 161 -13.39 6.33 4.49
C ASP A 161 -12.08 6.02 3.74
N TYR A 162 -11.66 4.75 3.69
CA TYR A 162 -10.44 4.36 2.98
C TYR A 162 -10.47 4.77 1.50
N ARG A 163 -11.66 4.90 0.89
CA ARG A 163 -11.83 5.37 -0.48
C ARG A 163 -11.42 6.82 -0.67
N GLN A 164 -11.47 7.64 0.39
CA GLN A 164 -10.93 9.01 0.36
C GLN A 164 -9.40 9.01 0.21
N VAL A 165 -8.72 8.07 0.89
CA VAL A 165 -7.26 7.88 0.71
C VAL A 165 -6.94 7.52 -0.73
N TYR A 166 -7.63 6.52 -1.28
CA TYR A 166 -7.42 6.12 -2.67
C TYR A 166 -7.82 7.17 -3.69
N THR A 167 -8.90 7.94 -3.42
CA THR A 167 -9.26 9.09 -4.26
C THR A 167 -8.11 10.09 -4.33
N SER A 168 -7.49 10.42 -3.18
CA SER A 168 -6.33 11.32 -3.15
C SER A 168 -5.13 10.76 -3.91
N ILE A 169 -4.91 9.44 -3.84
CA ILE A 169 -3.85 8.79 -4.63
C ILE A 169 -4.15 8.88 -6.12
N ILE A 170 -5.36 8.56 -6.54
CA ILE A 170 -5.77 8.62 -7.95
C ILE A 170 -5.62 10.03 -8.49
N THR A 171 -6.12 11.03 -7.77
CA THR A 171 -6.19 12.41 -8.28
C THR A 171 -4.90 13.18 -8.04
N ASP A 172 -4.39 13.17 -6.82
CA ASP A 172 -3.29 14.05 -6.42
C ASP A 172 -1.92 13.41 -6.63
N TRP A 173 -1.79 12.09 -6.47
CA TRP A 173 -0.53 11.40 -6.75
C TRP A 173 -0.40 11.04 -8.23
N PHE A 174 -1.37 10.36 -8.82
CA PHE A 174 -1.34 9.99 -10.25
C PHE A 174 -1.77 11.12 -11.20
N GLY A 175 -2.41 12.18 -10.69
CA GLY A 175 -2.86 13.31 -11.51
C GLY A 175 -4.04 12.99 -12.43
N LEU A 176 -4.81 11.93 -12.12
CA LEU A 176 -6.00 11.57 -12.87
C LEU A 176 -7.20 12.42 -12.45
N ASP A 177 -8.20 12.51 -13.32
CA ASP A 177 -9.42 13.27 -13.03
C ASP A 177 -10.26 12.58 -11.94
N GLN A 178 -11.01 13.39 -11.15
CA GLN A 178 -11.92 12.89 -10.12
C GLN A 178 -12.95 11.90 -10.67
N SER A 179 -13.34 12.04 -11.92
CA SER A 179 -14.28 11.12 -12.59
C SER A 179 -13.76 9.69 -12.64
N VAL A 180 -12.43 9.50 -12.71
CA VAL A 180 -11.81 8.18 -12.66
C VAL A 180 -12.01 7.54 -11.29
N ALA A 181 -11.78 8.28 -10.21
CA ALA A 181 -12.04 7.80 -8.85
C ALA A 181 -13.52 7.48 -8.65
N ASN A 182 -14.41 8.35 -9.13
CA ASN A 182 -15.85 8.13 -9.07
C ASN A 182 -16.28 6.86 -9.83
N GLN A 183 -15.66 6.59 -10.96
CA GLN A 183 -15.94 5.35 -11.72
C GLN A 183 -15.46 4.10 -10.98
N VAL A 184 -14.29 4.18 -10.33
CA VAL A 184 -13.71 3.05 -9.56
C VAL A 184 -14.60 2.72 -8.34
N PHE A 185 -15.08 3.74 -7.63
CA PHE A 185 -15.80 3.55 -6.36
C PHE A 185 -17.33 3.57 -6.49
N GLY A 186 -17.86 3.92 -7.64
CA GLY A 186 -19.31 4.05 -7.87
C GLY A 186 -19.93 5.32 -7.29
N GLU A 187 -19.18 6.12 -6.56
CA GLU A 187 -19.62 7.36 -5.90
C GLU A 187 -18.46 8.36 -5.77
N ASN A 188 -18.80 9.59 -5.36
CA ASN A 188 -17.84 10.65 -5.18
C ASN A 188 -17.34 10.69 -3.72
N PHE A 189 -16.04 10.45 -3.53
CA PHE A 189 -15.36 10.60 -2.25
C PHE A 189 -14.48 11.85 -2.26
N SER A 190 -14.58 12.65 -1.19
CA SER A 190 -13.71 13.81 -1.00
C SER A 190 -12.27 13.38 -0.77
N LYS A 191 -11.33 14.22 -1.17
CA LYS A 191 -9.90 13.97 -0.99
C LYS A 191 -9.43 14.31 0.42
N ILE A 192 -8.34 13.68 0.82
CA ILE A 192 -7.53 14.03 2.00
C ILE A 192 -6.23 14.67 1.49
N SER A 193 -5.90 15.87 1.95
CA SER A 193 -4.79 16.67 1.40
C SER A 193 -3.41 16.23 1.92
N PHE A 194 -3.11 14.94 1.86
CA PHE A 194 -1.79 14.42 2.27
C PHE A 194 -0.75 14.46 1.15
N VAL A 195 -1.13 14.54 -0.11
CA VAL A 195 -0.18 14.68 -1.23
C VAL A 195 0.20 16.14 -1.38
N ASN A 196 1.49 16.42 -1.39
CA ASN A 196 2.00 17.78 -1.68
C ASN A 196 2.12 18.00 -3.18
N THR A 197 1.05 18.49 -3.79
CA THR A 197 0.97 18.72 -5.24
C THR A 197 1.89 19.83 -5.74
N SER A 198 2.38 20.71 -4.85
CA SER A 198 3.32 21.79 -5.22
C SER A 198 4.75 21.29 -5.47
N LEU A 199 5.09 20.10 -4.99
CA LEU A 199 6.41 19.48 -5.17
C LEU A 199 6.46 18.50 -6.35
N LYS A 200 5.33 18.22 -6.99
CA LYS A 200 5.31 17.35 -8.18
C LYS A 200 6.10 18.00 -9.31
N SER A 201 7.18 17.34 -9.71
CA SER A 201 7.79 17.66 -11.00
C SER A 201 6.91 17.07 -12.11
N GLU A 202 6.64 17.84 -13.15
CA GLU A 202 5.77 17.47 -14.29
C GLU A 202 6.21 16.20 -15.06
N SER A 203 7.32 15.55 -14.65
CA SER A 203 8.00 14.55 -15.46
C SER A 203 7.70 13.09 -15.14
N TYR A 204 6.93 12.75 -14.09
CA TYR A 204 7.01 11.39 -13.55
C TYR A 204 5.86 10.45 -13.88
N ILE A 205 4.68 10.92 -14.21
CA ILE A 205 3.59 10.05 -14.64
C ILE A 205 2.88 10.73 -15.82
N ASN A 206 3.00 10.14 -16.99
CA ASN A 206 2.14 10.51 -18.10
C ASN A 206 0.80 9.77 -17.92
N PRO A 207 -0.29 10.47 -17.52
CA PRO A 207 -1.59 9.83 -17.32
C PRO A 207 -2.10 9.10 -18.57
N ALA A 208 -1.65 9.53 -19.76
CA ALA A 208 -1.98 8.88 -21.02
C ALA A 208 -1.47 7.42 -21.14
N ASN A 209 -0.54 7.02 -20.27
CA ASN A 209 0.00 5.67 -20.25
C ASN A 209 -0.62 4.79 -19.14
N ILE A 210 -1.57 5.32 -18.35
CA ILE A 210 -2.30 4.55 -17.36
C ILE A 210 -3.60 4.10 -18.00
N GLU A 211 -3.60 2.91 -18.57
CA GLU A 211 -4.83 2.22 -18.94
C GLU A 211 -5.39 1.50 -17.71
N ILE A 212 -6.53 1.96 -17.23
CA ILE A 212 -7.35 1.18 -16.30
C ILE A 212 -8.04 0.11 -17.13
N GLN A 213 -7.43 -1.03 -17.24
CA GLN A 213 -8.08 -2.20 -17.85
C GLN A 213 -9.24 -2.60 -16.94
N ALA A 214 -10.36 -2.97 -17.57
CA ALA A 214 -11.48 -3.58 -16.84
C ALA A 214 -10.92 -4.70 -15.94
N PRO A 215 -11.35 -4.80 -14.69
CA PRO A 215 -10.88 -5.86 -13.81
C PRO A 215 -11.05 -7.18 -14.55
N TYR A 216 -9.95 -7.93 -14.65
CA TYR A 216 -9.95 -9.27 -15.22
C TYR A 216 -11.13 -10.03 -14.60
N PRO A 217 -11.87 -10.85 -15.36
CA PRO A 217 -13.08 -11.47 -14.83
C PRO A 217 -12.72 -12.14 -13.51
N ASN A 218 -13.26 -11.57 -12.44
CA ASN A 218 -13.12 -12.14 -11.12
C ASN A 218 -13.76 -13.53 -11.19
N PRO A 219 -13.03 -14.63 -10.98
CA PRO A 219 -13.58 -15.98 -11.08
C PRO A 219 -14.74 -16.23 -10.11
N PHE A 220 -14.97 -15.31 -9.17
CA PHE A 220 -16.07 -15.35 -8.21
C PHE A 220 -17.36 -14.64 -8.68
N ASN A 221 -17.36 -13.95 -9.83
CA ASN A 221 -18.55 -13.27 -10.35
C ASN A 221 -19.42 -14.09 -11.32
N ASN A 222 -19.19 -15.38 -11.44
CA ASN A 222 -20.01 -16.28 -12.25
C ASN A 222 -20.97 -17.15 -11.42
N MET A 223 -21.56 -16.59 -10.37
CA MET A 223 -22.73 -17.18 -9.73
C MET A 223 -23.86 -16.15 -9.66
N VAL A 224 -24.55 -15.99 -10.75
CA VAL A 224 -25.98 -15.64 -10.84
C VAL A 224 -26.60 -16.56 -11.87
#